data_cbfb844d5c03a011ad14fa01574bcca0
#
_entry.id   cbfb844d5c03a011ad14fa01574bcca0
#
_cell.length_a   1.000
_cell.length_b   1.000
_cell.length_c   1.000
_cell.angle_alpha   90.00
_cell.angle_beta   90.00
_cell.angle_gamma   90.00
#
_symmetry.space_group_name_H-M   'P 1'
#
loop_
_entity.id
_entity.type
_entity.pdbx_description
1 polymer ?
#
loop_
_entity_poly.entity_id
_entity_poly.type
_entity_poly.pdbx_seq_one_letter_code
_entity_poly.pdbx_strand_id
1 'polypeptide(L)'
;MPLKIAVCLGAVGAGVVAGITYYATPKAQRVGYQPTQPIHYDHNLHVNQLGMDCRYCHSFVEHSGHANVPTANTCWNCHNHIKKGSPKLVGLRDAMAVDENHMPLKDKEGNPVEGKPIKWVRVHKAPDYVYFNHSAHLNRGISCQSCHGDVHKMEKVYHAEDHSMGWCLDCHRNPEKHVRPLEEVYNLDYDPEKYLEENDVRDLEGNRITEPEKFGKFLVAHWGIQPKESCATCHR
;
A
#
# COMPACT_ATOMS: atom_id res chain seq x y z
N MET A 1 3.62 45.19 -33.17
CA MET A 1 2.50 44.93 -32.26
C MET A 1 1.98 43.50 -32.32
N PRO A 2 1.65 42.90 -33.48
CA PRO A 2 1.10 41.53 -33.52
C PRO A 2 2.03 40.43 -32.97
N LEU A 3 3.35 40.52 -33.18
CA LEU A 3 4.29 39.52 -32.68
C LEU A 3 4.33 39.46 -31.15
N LYS A 4 4.29 40.61 -30.46
CA LYS A 4 4.26 40.63 -28.99
C LYS A 4 3.00 40.00 -28.43
N ILE A 5 1.85 40.24 -29.08
CA ILE A 5 0.56 39.63 -28.70
C ILE A 5 0.61 38.12 -28.90
N ALA A 6 1.13 37.65 -30.03
CA ALA A 6 1.27 36.22 -30.30
C ALA A 6 2.18 35.51 -29.28
N VAL A 7 3.30 36.13 -28.91
CA VAL A 7 4.22 35.59 -27.89
C VAL A 7 3.53 35.54 -26.52
N CYS A 8 2.82 36.59 -26.12
CA CYS A 8 2.07 36.60 -24.85
C CYS A 8 0.99 35.53 -24.81
N LEU A 9 0.18 35.40 -25.86
CA LEU A 9 -0.85 34.35 -25.95
C LEU A 9 -0.25 32.94 -25.93
N GLY A 10 0.87 32.75 -26.64
CA GLY A 10 1.62 31.49 -26.60
C GLY A 10 2.14 31.14 -25.19
N ALA A 11 2.71 32.12 -24.49
CA ALA A 11 3.19 31.92 -23.11
C ALA A 11 2.06 31.60 -22.13
N VAL A 12 0.91 32.32 -22.23
CA VAL A 12 -0.26 32.05 -21.41
C VAL A 12 -0.82 30.66 -21.73
N GLY A 13 -0.97 30.30 -23.01
CA GLY A 13 -1.44 28.98 -23.44
C GLY A 13 -0.54 27.86 -22.92
N ALA A 14 0.78 28.00 -23.06
CA ALA A 14 1.75 27.05 -22.52
C ALA A 14 1.66 26.93 -21.00
N GLY A 15 1.50 28.04 -20.28
CA GLY A 15 1.32 28.05 -18.82
C GLY A 15 0.05 27.34 -18.38
N VAL A 16 -1.08 27.58 -19.07
CA VAL A 16 -2.35 26.88 -18.83
C VAL A 16 -2.23 25.37 -19.07
N VAL A 17 -1.64 24.95 -20.21
CA VAL A 17 -1.43 23.53 -20.51
C VAL A 17 -0.52 22.88 -19.48
N ALA A 18 0.59 23.52 -19.12
CA ALA A 18 1.49 23.02 -18.08
C ALA A 18 0.78 22.89 -16.72
N GLY A 19 -0.01 23.88 -16.33
CA GLY A 19 -0.81 23.87 -15.11
C GLY A 19 -1.83 22.72 -15.10
N ILE A 20 -2.61 22.56 -16.16
CA ILE A 20 -3.57 21.46 -16.30
C ILE A 20 -2.86 20.12 -16.26
N THR A 21 -1.76 19.96 -17.03
CA THR A 21 -1.00 18.71 -17.05
C THR A 21 -0.44 18.37 -15.67
N TYR A 22 0.03 19.34 -14.91
CA TYR A 22 0.61 19.10 -13.59
C TYR A 22 -0.47 18.78 -12.54
N TYR A 23 -1.57 19.56 -12.48
CA TYR A 23 -2.57 19.45 -11.41
C TYR A 23 -3.74 18.51 -11.70
N ALA A 24 -4.07 18.28 -12.97
CA ALA A 24 -5.21 17.47 -13.36
C ALA A 24 -4.87 16.06 -13.88
N THR A 25 -3.60 15.64 -13.76
CA THR A 25 -3.17 14.29 -14.16
C THR A 25 -2.73 13.47 -12.94
N PRO A 26 -2.64 12.14 -13.06
CA PRO A 26 -2.13 11.25 -12.00
C PRO A 26 -0.74 11.63 -11.47
N LYS A 27 0.03 12.43 -12.21
CA LYS A 27 1.33 12.95 -11.76
C LYS A 27 1.22 13.83 -10.51
N ALA A 28 0.16 14.63 -10.39
CA ALA A 28 -0.11 15.41 -9.18
C ALA A 28 -0.38 14.52 -7.96
N GLN A 29 -0.95 13.34 -8.18
CA GLN A 29 -1.20 12.31 -7.17
C GLN A 29 0.01 11.43 -6.89
N ARG A 30 1.16 11.74 -7.47
CA ARG A 30 2.44 11.04 -7.26
C ARG A 30 2.48 9.59 -7.77
N VAL A 31 1.58 9.18 -8.66
CA VAL A 31 1.64 7.87 -9.32
C VAL A 31 3.01 7.65 -9.95
N GLY A 32 3.61 6.49 -9.71
CA GLY A 32 4.97 6.16 -10.12
C GLY A 32 6.08 6.67 -9.18
N TYR A 33 5.74 7.36 -8.08
CA TYR A 33 6.75 7.81 -7.11
C TYR A 33 7.40 6.64 -6.40
N GLN A 34 8.71 6.50 -6.59
CA GLN A 34 9.52 5.39 -6.09
C GLN A 34 10.79 5.92 -5.42
N PRO A 35 10.72 6.40 -4.17
CA PRO A 35 11.87 6.95 -3.47
C PRO A 35 12.88 5.88 -3.09
N THR A 36 14.14 6.28 -2.94
CA THR A 36 15.14 5.42 -2.30
C THR A 36 14.89 5.37 -0.81
N GLN A 37 14.84 4.17 -0.26
CA GLN A 37 14.66 3.93 1.17
C GLN A 37 16.01 3.80 1.89
N PRO A 38 16.10 4.13 3.19
CA PRO A 38 17.33 4.00 3.96
C PRO A 38 17.80 2.54 4.10
N ILE A 39 16.86 1.60 4.04
CA ILE A 39 17.14 0.16 3.94
C ILE A 39 16.41 -0.35 2.71
N HIS A 40 17.13 -1.07 1.86
CA HIS A 40 16.55 -1.69 0.68
C HIS A 40 15.74 -2.92 1.11
N TYR A 41 14.44 -2.72 1.35
CA TYR A 41 13.51 -3.82 1.60
C TYR A 41 12.86 -4.25 0.28
N ASP A 42 12.87 -5.54 0.02
CA ASP A 42 12.40 -6.17 -1.20
C ASP A 42 11.17 -7.03 -0.89
N HIS A 43 9.98 -6.56 -1.26
CA HIS A 43 8.73 -7.30 -1.07
C HIS A 43 8.69 -8.56 -1.95
N ASN A 44 9.22 -8.49 -3.18
CA ASN A 44 9.24 -9.65 -4.06
C ASN A 44 10.02 -10.81 -3.44
N LEU A 45 11.17 -10.53 -2.82
CA LEU A 45 11.92 -11.57 -2.12
C LEU A 45 11.16 -12.11 -0.91
N HIS A 46 10.67 -11.24 -0.02
CA HIS A 46 10.11 -11.67 1.26
C HIS A 46 8.70 -12.26 1.13
N VAL A 47 7.83 -11.61 0.35
CA VAL A 47 6.44 -12.03 0.22
C VAL A 47 6.28 -13.05 -0.90
N ASN A 48 6.70 -12.71 -2.14
CA ASN A 48 6.44 -13.56 -3.30
C ASN A 48 7.31 -14.83 -3.32
N GLN A 49 8.62 -14.71 -3.01
CA GLN A 49 9.53 -15.87 -3.07
C GLN A 49 9.61 -16.66 -1.77
N LEU A 50 9.57 -15.99 -0.61
CA LEU A 50 9.64 -16.65 0.70
C LEU A 50 8.28 -16.93 1.34
N GLY A 51 7.19 -16.44 0.76
CA GLY A 51 5.83 -16.69 1.23
C GLY A 51 5.49 -16.04 2.58
N MET A 52 6.15 -14.95 2.95
CA MET A 52 5.86 -14.27 4.21
C MET A 52 4.52 -13.54 4.16
N ASP A 53 3.70 -13.77 5.18
CA ASP A 53 2.40 -13.11 5.33
C ASP A 53 2.58 -11.60 5.61
N CYS A 54 1.73 -10.78 5.00
CA CYS A 54 1.73 -9.32 5.14
C CYS A 54 1.63 -8.88 6.61
N ARG A 55 0.85 -9.59 7.40
CA ARG A 55 0.56 -9.32 8.81
C ARG A 55 1.76 -9.54 9.74
N TYR A 56 2.76 -10.29 9.31
CA TYR A 56 4.00 -10.42 10.07
C TYR A 56 4.71 -9.07 10.26
N CYS A 57 4.69 -8.24 9.21
CA CYS A 57 5.31 -6.92 9.22
C CYS A 57 4.29 -5.79 9.46
N HIS A 58 3.09 -5.91 8.91
CA HIS A 58 1.99 -4.93 9.04
C HIS A 58 0.97 -5.40 10.09
N SER A 59 1.43 -5.65 11.32
CA SER A 59 0.70 -6.38 12.37
C SER A 59 -0.58 -5.68 12.88
N PHE A 60 -0.75 -4.38 12.64
CA PHE A 60 -1.94 -3.64 13.10
C PHE A 60 -2.94 -3.34 11.98
N VAL A 61 -2.70 -3.84 10.76
CA VAL A 61 -3.51 -3.47 9.59
C VAL A 61 -4.99 -3.86 9.73
N GLU A 62 -5.30 -4.94 10.42
CA GLU A 62 -6.67 -5.40 10.67
C GLU A 62 -7.37 -4.66 11.83
N HIS A 63 -6.62 -3.96 12.68
CA HIS A 63 -7.13 -3.38 13.93
C HIS A 63 -6.98 -1.86 14.00
N SER A 64 -6.18 -1.26 13.14
CA SER A 64 -5.86 0.17 13.18
C SER A 64 -6.18 0.88 11.87
N GLY A 65 -6.36 2.18 11.95
CA GLY A 65 -6.40 3.06 10.78
C GLY A 65 -5.08 3.09 10.01
N HIS A 66 -3.97 2.75 10.66
CA HIS A 66 -2.64 2.70 10.07
C HIS A 66 -2.17 1.26 9.90
N ALA A 67 -1.58 0.96 8.73
CA ALA A 67 -1.07 -0.39 8.44
C ALA A 67 0.14 -0.79 9.29
N ASN A 68 0.77 0.16 9.96
CA ASN A 68 2.05 0.01 10.63
C ASN A 68 3.22 -0.26 9.66
N VAL A 69 4.34 0.41 9.89
CA VAL A 69 5.64 0.09 9.29
C VAL A 69 6.43 -0.68 10.34
N PRO A 70 7.00 -1.87 10.02
CA PRO A 70 7.65 -2.71 11.01
C PRO A 70 8.85 -2.00 11.64
N THR A 71 9.07 -2.27 12.91
CA THR A 71 10.27 -1.79 13.62
C THR A 71 11.50 -2.58 13.18
N ALA A 72 12.71 -2.08 13.47
CA ALA A 72 13.95 -2.80 13.20
C ALA A 72 13.97 -4.19 13.87
N ASN A 73 13.36 -4.35 15.05
CA ASN A 73 13.27 -5.63 15.75
C ASN A 73 12.54 -6.71 14.93
N THR A 74 11.49 -6.35 14.19
CA THR A 74 10.79 -7.31 13.33
C THR A 74 11.73 -7.90 12.28
N CYS A 75 12.55 -7.07 11.66
CA CYS A 75 13.58 -7.52 10.71
C CYS A 75 14.66 -8.34 11.41
N TRP A 76 15.04 -7.91 12.62
CA TRP A 76 16.11 -8.52 13.40
C TRP A 76 15.80 -9.94 13.86
N ASN A 77 14.53 -10.30 14.03
CA ASN A 77 14.12 -11.68 14.36
C ASN A 77 14.75 -12.72 13.42
N CYS A 78 14.89 -12.40 12.14
CA CYS A 78 15.53 -13.27 11.16
C CYS A 78 16.98 -12.85 10.88
N HIS A 79 17.20 -11.55 10.65
CA HIS A 79 18.51 -11.04 10.21
C HIS A 79 19.59 -11.06 11.27
N ASN A 80 19.25 -11.34 12.51
CA ASN A 80 20.23 -11.70 13.53
C ASN A 80 20.98 -13.02 13.21
N HIS A 81 20.35 -13.91 12.44
CA HIS A 81 20.90 -15.22 12.11
C HIS A 81 21.27 -15.36 10.63
N ILE A 82 20.51 -14.72 9.74
CA ILE A 82 20.68 -14.86 8.30
C ILE A 82 21.22 -13.57 7.66
N LYS A 83 21.99 -13.73 6.57
CA LYS A 83 22.61 -12.62 5.82
C LYS A 83 23.53 -11.73 6.67
N LYS A 84 24.13 -12.28 7.74
CA LYS A 84 25.15 -11.59 8.54
C LYS A 84 26.23 -11.01 7.62
N GLY A 85 26.73 -9.84 7.93
CA GLY A 85 27.75 -9.16 7.13
C GLY A 85 27.27 -8.62 5.76
N SER A 86 26.01 -8.82 5.36
CA SER A 86 25.52 -8.25 4.11
C SER A 86 25.60 -6.71 4.11
N PRO A 87 26.16 -6.08 3.06
CA PRO A 87 26.22 -4.62 2.96
C PRO A 87 24.82 -4.00 2.85
N LYS A 88 23.81 -4.75 2.37
CA LYS A 88 22.42 -4.29 2.31
C LYS A 88 21.77 -4.12 3.69
N LEU A 89 22.35 -4.73 4.75
CA LEU A 89 21.85 -4.69 6.11
C LEU A 89 22.57 -3.70 7.02
N VAL A 90 23.46 -2.85 6.50
CA VAL A 90 24.17 -1.84 7.29
C VAL A 90 23.17 -0.96 8.07
N GLY A 91 22.17 -0.40 7.39
CA GLY A 91 21.15 0.43 8.06
C GLY A 91 20.34 -0.32 9.13
N LEU A 92 20.15 -1.63 8.98
CA LEU A 92 19.49 -2.43 10.02
C LEU A 92 20.44 -2.63 11.23
N ARG A 93 21.72 -2.93 10.99
CA ARG A 93 22.71 -3.03 12.07
C ARG A 93 22.85 -1.72 12.83
N ASP A 94 22.88 -0.58 12.13
CA ASP A 94 22.89 0.75 12.75
C ASP A 94 21.64 0.98 13.62
N ALA A 95 20.48 0.53 13.14
CA ALA A 95 19.23 0.64 13.89
C ALA A 95 19.19 -0.25 15.13
N MET A 96 19.91 -1.37 15.10
CA MET A 96 20.06 -2.30 16.24
C MET A 96 21.29 -2.01 17.10
N ALA A 97 22.11 -1.01 16.75
CA ALA A 97 23.37 -0.69 17.41
C ALA A 97 24.31 -1.90 17.56
N VAL A 98 24.50 -2.62 16.47
CA VAL A 98 25.42 -3.78 16.45
C VAL A 98 26.45 -3.65 15.33
N ASP A 99 27.58 -4.32 15.51
CA ASP A 99 28.63 -4.41 14.50
C ASP A 99 28.30 -5.48 13.43
N GLU A 100 29.24 -5.73 12.52
CA GLU A 100 29.10 -6.74 11.44
C GLU A 100 29.07 -8.20 11.95
N ASN A 101 29.52 -8.45 13.17
CA ASN A 101 29.45 -9.74 13.86
C ASN A 101 28.20 -9.85 14.74
N HIS A 102 27.32 -8.82 14.70
CA HIS A 102 26.13 -8.71 15.52
C HIS A 102 26.37 -8.54 17.02
N MET A 103 27.56 -8.05 17.37
CA MET A 103 27.89 -7.72 18.77
C MET A 103 27.42 -6.30 19.08
N PRO A 104 26.83 -6.06 20.27
CA PRO A 104 26.39 -4.72 20.67
C PRO A 104 27.52 -3.69 20.63
N LEU A 105 27.27 -2.56 20.00
CA LEU A 105 28.19 -1.43 19.98
C LEU A 105 28.28 -0.81 21.38
N LYS A 106 29.49 -0.40 21.76
CA LYS A 106 29.75 0.30 23.02
C LYS A 106 30.41 1.65 22.74
N ASP A 107 30.16 2.62 23.62
CA ASP A 107 30.87 3.89 23.63
C ASP A 107 32.29 3.75 24.18
N LYS A 108 33.02 4.87 24.30
CA LYS A 108 34.38 4.89 24.79
C LYS A 108 34.49 4.49 26.27
N GLU A 109 33.42 4.65 27.00
CA GLU A 109 33.25 4.35 28.42
C GLU A 109 32.78 2.89 28.64
N GLY A 110 32.46 2.16 27.57
CA GLY A 110 32.02 0.75 27.61
C GLY A 110 30.50 0.58 27.77
N ASN A 111 29.69 1.68 27.71
CA ASN A 111 28.24 1.61 27.80
C ASN A 111 27.61 1.21 26.46
N PRO A 112 26.45 0.54 26.48
CA PRO A 112 25.71 0.24 25.24
C PRO A 112 25.33 1.50 24.48
N VAL A 113 25.54 1.50 23.17
CA VAL A 113 25.08 2.57 22.27
C VAL A 113 23.62 2.32 21.88
N GLU A 114 22.82 3.37 21.85
CA GLU A 114 21.45 3.26 21.34
C GLU A 114 21.41 3.17 19.81
N GLY A 115 20.51 2.33 19.31
CA GLY A 115 20.26 2.21 17.88
C GLY A 115 19.59 3.45 17.28
N LYS A 116 19.81 3.67 16.00
CA LYS A 116 19.23 4.80 15.25
C LYS A 116 17.91 4.37 14.60
N PRO A 117 16.80 5.10 14.82
CA PRO A 117 15.54 4.76 14.17
C PRO A 117 15.66 4.84 12.64
N ILE A 118 15.05 3.88 11.95
CA ILE A 118 15.00 3.85 10.50
C ILE A 118 14.07 4.96 10.01
N LYS A 119 14.61 5.92 9.28
CA LYS A 119 13.84 7.06 8.73
C LYS A 119 13.24 6.70 7.38
N TRP A 120 12.19 5.86 7.39
CA TRP A 120 11.48 5.48 6.19
C TRP A 120 10.90 6.68 5.44
N VAL A 121 11.03 6.67 4.12
CA VAL A 121 10.41 7.66 3.24
C VAL A 121 9.00 7.17 2.89
N ARG A 122 7.98 7.99 3.22
CA ARG A 122 6.58 7.66 2.94
C ARG A 122 6.32 7.64 1.43
N VAL A 123 5.92 6.49 0.91
CA VAL A 123 5.56 6.30 -0.51
C VAL A 123 4.11 6.72 -0.74
N HIS A 124 3.17 6.08 -0.04
CA HIS A 124 1.74 6.35 -0.16
C HIS A 124 1.34 7.45 0.82
N LYS A 125 0.71 8.51 0.31
CA LYS A 125 0.28 9.64 1.11
C LYS A 125 -1.03 10.20 0.56
N ALA A 126 -2.13 10.09 1.32
CA ALA A 126 -3.28 10.93 1.14
C ALA A 126 -3.00 12.34 1.70
N PRO A 127 -3.71 13.39 1.24
CA PRO A 127 -3.65 14.72 1.87
C PRO A 127 -3.97 14.65 3.37
N ASP A 128 -3.39 15.53 4.18
CA ASP A 128 -3.50 15.48 5.64
C ASP A 128 -4.95 15.69 6.15
N TYR A 129 -5.81 16.25 5.33
CA TYR A 129 -7.26 16.42 5.61
C TYR A 129 -8.11 15.22 5.19
N VAL A 130 -7.50 14.13 4.67
CA VAL A 130 -8.20 12.92 4.28
C VAL A 130 -7.99 11.83 5.33
N TYR A 131 -9.10 11.34 5.87
CA TYR A 131 -9.12 10.27 6.85
C TYR A 131 -9.27 8.92 6.15
N PHE A 132 -8.29 8.06 6.29
CA PHE A 132 -8.33 6.70 5.77
C PHE A 132 -8.11 5.69 6.90
N ASN A 133 -8.88 4.60 6.88
CA ASN A 133 -8.78 3.55 7.88
C ASN A 133 -8.57 2.18 7.20
N HIS A 134 -7.38 1.60 7.34
CA HIS A 134 -7.05 0.29 6.78
C HIS A 134 -7.95 -0.82 7.29
N SER A 135 -8.18 -0.91 8.60
CA SER A 135 -8.96 -1.99 9.18
C SER A 135 -10.40 -2.03 8.67
N ALA A 136 -11.01 -0.86 8.43
CA ALA A 136 -12.36 -0.78 7.88
C ALA A 136 -12.47 -1.37 6.47
N HIS A 137 -11.42 -1.26 5.66
CA HIS A 137 -11.39 -1.78 4.29
C HIS A 137 -11.05 -3.27 4.26
N LEU A 138 -10.02 -3.69 4.99
CA LEU A 138 -9.62 -5.11 5.03
C LEU A 138 -10.71 -6.00 5.60
N ASN A 139 -11.33 -5.60 6.70
CA ASN A 139 -12.43 -6.34 7.33
C ASN A 139 -13.74 -6.34 6.50
N ARG A 140 -13.73 -5.70 5.33
CA ARG A 140 -14.80 -5.72 4.32
C ARG A 140 -14.36 -6.31 2.99
N GLY A 141 -13.29 -7.10 2.98
CA GLY A 141 -12.86 -7.84 1.81
C GLY A 141 -12.11 -7.01 0.76
N ILE A 142 -11.54 -5.86 1.13
CA ILE A 142 -10.69 -5.07 0.22
C ILE A 142 -9.24 -5.49 0.40
N SER A 143 -8.63 -5.99 -0.66
CA SER A 143 -7.24 -6.42 -0.65
C SER A 143 -6.24 -5.26 -0.72
N CYS A 144 -5.03 -5.52 -0.21
CA CYS A 144 -3.89 -4.59 -0.33
C CYS A 144 -3.61 -4.20 -1.78
N GLN A 145 -3.74 -5.15 -2.70
CA GLN A 145 -3.52 -4.97 -4.14
C GLN A 145 -4.42 -3.89 -4.75
N SER A 146 -5.67 -3.77 -4.28
CA SER A 146 -6.63 -2.79 -4.79
C SER A 146 -6.14 -1.34 -4.65
N CYS A 147 -5.26 -1.06 -3.67
CA CYS A 147 -4.73 0.29 -3.40
C CYS A 147 -3.23 0.40 -3.65
N HIS A 148 -2.48 -0.68 -3.47
CA HIS A 148 -1.01 -0.69 -3.52
C HIS A 148 -0.45 -1.36 -4.78
N GLY A 149 -1.33 -1.83 -5.71
CA GLY A 149 -0.91 -2.61 -6.86
C GLY A 149 -0.26 -3.94 -6.45
N ASP A 150 0.50 -4.55 -7.34
CA ASP A 150 1.18 -5.83 -7.09
C ASP A 150 2.38 -5.68 -6.14
N VAL A 151 2.15 -5.11 -4.96
CA VAL A 151 3.21 -4.78 -3.99
C VAL A 151 4.06 -5.98 -3.61
N HIS A 152 3.49 -7.18 -3.60
CA HIS A 152 4.21 -8.43 -3.34
C HIS A 152 5.27 -8.77 -4.40
N LYS A 153 5.16 -8.20 -5.62
CA LYS A 153 6.13 -8.37 -6.72
C LYS A 153 7.13 -7.19 -6.82
N MET A 154 7.01 -6.20 -5.94
CA MET A 154 7.87 -5.01 -5.99
C MET A 154 9.18 -5.23 -5.25
N GLU A 155 10.31 -5.17 -5.95
CA GLU A 155 11.64 -5.07 -5.33
C GLU A 155 11.82 -3.73 -4.62
N LYS A 156 11.23 -2.69 -5.16
CA LYS A 156 11.21 -1.35 -4.60
C LYS A 156 9.80 -0.79 -4.71
N VAL A 157 9.18 -0.50 -3.58
CA VAL A 157 7.81 -0.02 -3.54
C VAL A 157 7.66 1.32 -4.24
N TYR A 158 6.64 1.43 -5.06
CA TYR A 158 6.22 2.67 -5.71
C TYR A 158 4.73 2.93 -5.50
N HIS A 159 4.31 4.16 -5.67
CA HIS A 159 2.92 4.57 -5.60
C HIS A 159 2.20 4.13 -6.87
N ALA A 160 1.40 3.07 -6.79
CA ALA A 160 0.81 2.42 -7.96
C ALA A 160 -0.48 3.10 -8.43
N GLU A 161 -1.38 3.43 -7.48
CA GLU A 161 -2.71 3.96 -7.75
C GLU A 161 -2.80 5.45 -7.41
N ASP A 162 -3.76 6.16 -8.01
CA ASP A 162 -3.79 7.62 -7.90
C ASP A 162 -4.30 8.14 -6.54
N HIS A 163 -5.11 7.36 -5.83
CA HIS A 163 -5.71 7.69 -4.53
C HIS A 163 -6.42 9.05 -4.49
N SER A 164 -6.89 9.55 -5.65
CA SER A 164 -7.70 10.77 -5.71
C SER A 164 -9.09 10.55 -5.10
N MET A 165 -9.79 11.65 -4.83
CA MET A 165 -11.19 11.58 -4.38
C MET A 165 -12.08 10.83 -5.39
N GLY A 166 -11.88 11.06 -6.70
CA GLY A 166 -12.60 10.37 -7.75
C GLY A 166 -12.36 8.87 -7.76
N TRP A 167 -11.11 8.47 -7.58
CA TRP A 167 -10.71 7.07 -7.48
C TRP A 167 -11.32 6.37 -6.24
N CYS A 168 -11.30 7.02 -5.09
CA CYS A 168 -11.96 6.50 -3.89
C CYS A 168 -13.48 6.35 -4.08
N LEU A 169 -14.13 7.36 -4.67
CA LEU A 169 -15.57 7.37 -4.91
C LEU A 169 -16.00 6.33 -5.95
N ASP A 170 -15.18 6.01 -6.93
CA ASP A 170 -15.48 4.93 -7.88
C ASP A 170 -15.63 3.60 -7.17
N CYS A 171 -14.69 3.26 -6.29
CA CYS A 171 -14.76 2.06 -5.46
C CYS A 171 -15.96 2.09 -4.49
N HIS A 172 -16.24 3.23 -3.84
CA HIS A 172 -17.36 3.37 -2.92
C HIS A 172 -18.73 3.27 -3.60
N ARG A 173 -18.83 3.61 -4.88
CA ARG A 173 -20.07 3.49 -5.70
C ARG A 173 -20.24 2.13 -6.33
N ASN A 174 -19.14 1.40 -6.54
CA ASN A 174 -19.12 0.09 -7.19
C ASN A 174 -18.36 -0.93 -6.34
N PRO A 175 -18.68 -1.10 -5.04
CA PRO A 175 -17.90 -1.96 -4.13
C PRO A 175 -17.83 -3.41 -4.60
N GLU A 176 -18.86 -3.89 -5.32
CA GLU A 176 -18.93 -5.26 -5.83
C GLU A 176 -17.79 -5.66 -6.78
N LYS A 177 -17.12 -4.68 -7.38
CA LYS A 177 -15.98 -4.92 -8.27
C LYS A 177 -14.66 -5.14 -7.52
N HIS A 178 -14.64 -4.81 -6.22
CA HIS A 178 -13.39 -4.72 -5.45
C HIS A 178 -13.36 -5.65 -4.25
N VAL A 179 -14.54 -6.10 -3.77
CA VAL A 179 -14.64 -7.01 -2.62
C VAL A 179 -14.28 -8.44 -3.03
N ARG A 180 -13.66 -9.16 -2.11
CA ARG A 180 -13.34 -10.60 -2.24
C ARG A 180 -13.61 -11.30 -0.91
N PRO A 181 -13.66 -12.64 -0.87
CA PRO A 181 -13.75 -13.39 0.37
C PRO A 181 -12.68 -12.95 1.40
N LEU A 182 -13.03 -12.96 2.68
CA LEU A 182 -12.12 -12.46 3.72
C LEU A 182 -10.83 -13.27 3.81
N GLU A 183 -10.90 -14.57 3.56
CA GLU A 183 -9.77 -15.48 3.47
C GLU A 183 -8.82 -15.14 2.31
N GLU A 184 -9.34 -14.48 1.26
CA GLU A 184 -8.59 -14.14 0.05
C GLU A 184 -8.03 -12.69 0.07
N VAL A 185 -8.25 -11.93 1.15
CA VAL A 185 -7.81 -10.53 1.24
C VAL A 185 -6.30 -10.39 1.10
N TYR A 186 -5.53 -11.36 1.62
CA TYR A 186 -4.08 -11.38 1.56
C TYR A 186 -3.51 -12.20 0.40
N ASN A 187 -4.36 -12.92 -0.35
CA ASN A 187 -3.97 -13.58 -1.58
C ASN A 187 -3.92 -12.54 -2.72
N LEU A 188 -2.71 -12.06 -3.05
CA LEU A 188 -2.52 -11.03 -4.07
C LEU A 188 -2.52 -11.59 -5.51
N ASP A 189 -2.56 -12.90 -5.66
CA ASP A 189 -2.79 -13.60 -6.94
C ASP A 189 -4.22 -14.14 -7.05
N TYR A 190 -5.17 -13.61 -6.24
CA TYR A 190 -6.57 -13.98 -6.27
C TYR A 190 -7.21 -13.66 -7.63
N ASP A 191 -7.87 -14.66 -8.19
CA ASP A 191 -8.66 -14.58 -9.40
C ASP A 191 -10.11 -15.02 -9.08
N PRO A 192 -11.10 -14.14 -9.23
CA PRO A 192 -12.47 -14.47 -8.88
C PRO A 192 -13.10 -15.54 -9.77
N GLU A 193 -12.71 -15.66 -11.05
CA GLU A 193 -13.20 -16.68 -11.96
C GLU A 193 -12.71 -18.06 -11.48
N LYS A 194 -11.41 -18.18 -11.25
CA LYS A 194 -10.79 -19.40 -10.72
C LYS A 194 -11.36 -19.78 -9.36
N TYR A 195 -11.54 -18.82 -8.47
CA TYR A 195 -12.15 -19.06 -7.16
C TYR A 195 -13.55 -19.68 -7.27
N LEU A 196 -14.38 -19.16 -8.19
CA LEU A 196 -15.74 -19.67 -8.44
C LEU A 196 -15.77 -21.03 -9.14
N GLU A 197 -14.74 -21.36 -9.92
CA GLU A 197 -14.59 -22.70 -10.50
C GLU A 197 -14.25 -23.76 -9.43
N GLU A 198 -13.35 -23.40 -8.52
CA GLU A 198 -12.83 -24.30 -7.48
C GLU A 198 -13.77 -24.43 -6.28
N ASN A 199 -14.70 -23.48 -6.07
CA ASN A 199 -15.61 -23.42 -4.92
C ASN A 199 -17.08 -23.46 -5.35
N ASP A 200 -17.91 -24.25 -4.67
CA ASP A 200 -19.37 -24.27 -4.88
C ASP A 200 -20.04 -23.13 -4.12
N VAL A 201 -19.87 -21.90 -4.60
CA VAL A 201 -20.47 -20.72 -4.00
C VAL A 201 -21.94 -20.63 -4.40
N ARG A 202 -22.83 -20.44 -3.40
CA ARG A 202 -24.27 -20.33 -3.62
C ARG A 202 -24.83 -19.07 -3.02
N ASP A 203 -25.85 -18.52 -3.68
CA ASP A 203 -26.65 -17.42 -3.13
C ASP A 203 -27.60 -17.89 -2.01
N LEU A 204 -28.35 -16.96 -1.43
CA LEU A 204 -29.30 -17.27 -0.35
C LEU A 204 -30.50 -18.15 -0.79
N GLU A 205 -30.73 -18.26 -2.10
CA GLU A 205 -31.77 -19.10 -2.69
C GLU A 205 -31.22 -20.50 -3.05
N GLY A 206 -29.92 -20.73 -2.88
CA GLY A 206 -29.25 -22.00 -3.17
C GLY A 206 -28.73 -22.14 -4.61
N ASN A 207 -28.85 -21.09 -5.45
CA ASN A 207 -28.37 -21.10 -6.82
C ASN A 207 -26.83 -20.93 -6.83
N ARG A 208 -26.15 -21.69 -7.67
CA ARG A 208 -24.70 -21.57 -7.84
C ARG A 208 -24.34 -20.23 -8.51
N ILE A 209 -23.39 -19.49 -7.91
CA ILE A 209 -22.83 -18.27 -8.46
C ILE A 209 -21.62 -18.65 -9.32
N THR A 210 -21.63 -18.25 -10.60
CA THR A 210 -20.55 -18.53 -11.56
C THR A 210 -19.96 -17.27 -12.17
N GLU A 211 -20.56 -16.10 -11.91
CA GLU A 211 -20.14 -14.83 -12.48
C GLU A 211 -19.51 -13.95 -11.39
N PRO A 212 -18.29 -13.42 -11.58
CA PRO A 212 -17.59 -12.59 -10.60
C PRO A 212 -18.41 -11.37 -10.15
N GLU A 213 -19.11 -10.70 -11.07
CA GLU A 213 -19.93 -9.53 -10.73
C GLU A 213 -21.11 -9.90 -9.81
N LYS A 214 -21.77 -11.02 -10.08
CA LYS A 214 -22.84 -11.54 -9.21
C LYS A 214 -22.29 -11.93 -7.85
N PHE A 215 -21.11 -12.51 -7.83
CA PHE A 215 -20.44 -12.87 -6.58
C PHE A 215 -20.10 -11.63 -5.75
N GLY A 216 -19.52 -10.59 -6.36
CA GLY A 216 -19.27 -9.34 -5.67
C GLY A 216 -20.54 -8.71 -5.09
N LYS A 217 -21.64 -8.68 -5.86
CA LYS A 217 -22.96 -8.20 -5.39
C LYS A 217 -23.50 -9.05 -4.23
N PHE A 218 -23.31 -10.36 -4.29
CA PHE A 218 -23.66 -11.26 -3.20
C PHE A 218 -22.86 -10.93 -1.94
N LEU A 219 -21.53 -10.77 -2.02
CA LEU A 219 -20.70 -10.42 -0.87
C LEU A 219 -21.09 -9.08 -0.26
N VAL A 220 -21.34 -8.06 -1.10
CA VAL A 220 -21.79 -6.74 -0.64
C VAL A 220 -23.09 -6.85 0.14
N ALA A 221 -24.07 -7.57 -0.39
CA ALA A 221 -25.38 -7.76 0.26
C ALA A 221 -25.25 -8.61 1.52
N HIS A 222 -24.53 -9.74 1.46
CA HIS A 222 -24.39 -10.69 2.55
C HIS A 222 -23.69 -10.10 3.77
N TRP A 223 -22.66 -9.26 3.54
CA TRP A 223 -21.94 -8.59 4.63
C TRP A 223 -22.48 -7.21 4.98
N GLY A 224 -23.57 -6.77 4.34
CA GLY A 224 -24.17 -5.47 4.57
C GLY A 224 -23.20 -4.32 4.34
N ILE A 225 -22.39 -4.40 3.29
CA ILE A 225 -21.40 -3.39 2.97
C ILE A 225 -22.11 -2.13 2.46
N GLN A 226 -21.94 -1.03 3.17
CA GLN A 226 -22.51 0.28 2.85
C GLN A 226 -21.42 1.34 2.86
N PRO A 227 -20.71 1.53 1.73
CA PRO A 227 -19.66 2.54 1.63
C PRO A 227 -20.22 3.94 1.89
N LYS A 228 -19.46 4.74 2.61
CA LYS A 228 -19.86 6.10 2.97
C LYS A 228 -19.34 7.08 1.90
N GLU A 229 -20.22 7.96 1.41
CA GLU A 229 -19.87 8.98 0.42
C GLU A 229 -20.02 10.41 0.96
N SER A 230 -20.39 10.58 2.22
CA SER A 230 -20.51 11.91 2.82
C SER A 230 -19.16 12.57 3.02
N CYS A 231 -19.06 13.87 2.78
CA CYS A 231 -17.80 14.63 2.90
C CYS A 231 -17.12 14.42 4.26
N ALA A 232 -17.89 14.45 5.35
CA ALA A 232 -17.39 14.33 6.72
C ALA A 232 -16.85 12.93 7.07
N THR A 233 -17.09 11.91 6.25
CA THR A 233 -16.52 10.58 6.47
C THR A 233 -15.03 10.56 6.14
N CYS A 234 -14.66 11.24 5.06
CA CYS A 234 -13.29 11.27 4.55
C CYS A 234 -12.54 12.56 4.93
N HIS A 235 -13.26 13.67 5.13
CA HIS A 235 -12.68 14.99 5.41
C HIS A 235 -13.07 15.45 6.83
N ARG A 236 -12.08 15.52 7.71
CA ARG A 236 -12.25 15.96 9.09
C ARG A 236 -11.24 17.04 9.46
#